data_9bffe91cbed8469e388098e29f8388ce
#
_entry.id   9bffe91cbed8469e388098e29f8388ce
#
_cell.length_a   1.000
_cell.length_b   1.000
_cell.length_c   1.000
_cell.angle_alpha   90.00
_cell.angle_beta   90.00
_cell.angle_gamma   90.00
#
_symmetry.space_group_name_H-M   'P 1'
#
loop_
_entity.id
_entity.type
_entity.pdbx_description
1 polymer ?
#
loop_
_entity_poly.entity_id
_entity_poly.type
_entity_poly.pdbx_seq_one_letter_code
_entity_poly.pdbx_strand_id
1 'polypeptide(L)'
;MDDKLNQIVLIPTDFSEVCQNAIDHGIEIAEFLNYKVCLLHVINKETKHQLKKENKGIDSIEDKLKEICSSITKKSKVEADFLIRKGSVFSEIHNITSDIKANLVVLGTHGKTGLQYLFGSSALKVVTKSPVPVIVVQKRSFNEGYKKIVFPITDFTEDRQKVMMAIYIAKKFDSTIQIFKIHQTDPGISTKIEISTNQIEEAFKKYNIPYTVETSKKHQHFAKQVIDYSIAQNADLIMIMTEPDMYSPDFNIKHWDEKFMFNESQIPVMCINPVQLGNIYYDYFSLM
;
A
#
# COMPACT_ATOMS: atom_id res chain seq x y z
N MET A 1 -15.05 -21.37 10.90
CA MET A 1 -15.03 -21.06 9.45
C MET A 1 -13.64 -20.56 9.15
N ASP A 2 -12.90 -21.24 8.31
CA ASP A 2 -11.55 -20.81 7.90
C ASP A 2 -11.65 -19.55 7.07
N ASP A 3 -11.43 -18.39 7.68
CA ASP A 3 -11.35 -17.09 7.00
C ASP A 3 -9.97 -16.87 6.35
N LYS A 4 -9.44 -17.90 5.70
CA LYS A 4 -8.20 -17.75 4.94
C LYS A 4 -8.43 -16.75 3.81
N LEU A 5 -7.61 -15.69 3.80
CA LEU A 5 -7.51 -14.81 2.66
C LEU A 5 -7.11 -15.61 1.42
N ASN A 6 -7.58 -15.21 0.25
CA ASN A 6 -7.45 -16.01 -0.97
C ASN A 6 -6.09 -15.87 -1.67
N GLN A 7 -5.10 -15.24 -1.04
CA GLN A 7 -3.77 -15.00 -1.62
C GLN A 7 -3.85 -14.21 -2.94
N ILE A 8 -4.60 -13.11 -2.91
CA ILE A 8 -4.86 -12.26 -4.07
C ILE A 8 -4.26 -10.88 -3.88
N VAL A 9 -3.53 -10.42 -4.90
CA VAL A 9 -3.17 -9.01 -5.11
C VAL A 9 -4.20 -8.39 -6.04
N LEU A 10 -4.99 -7.45 -5.53
CA LEU A 10 -5.96 -6.68 -6.33
C LEU A 10 -5.28 -5.46 -6.94
N ILE A 11 -5.42 -5.27 -8.25
CA ILE A 11 -4.79 -4.17 -8.98
C ILE A 11 -5.85 -3.43 -9.78
N PRO A 12 -6.34 -2.28 -9.30
CA PRO A 12 -7.21 -1.42 -10.08
C PRO A 12 -6.49 -0.84 -11.29
N THR A 13 -7.14 -0.84 -12.45
CA THR A 13 -6.55 -0.31 -13.68
C THR A 13 -7.55 0.50 -14.50
N ASP A 14 -7.09 1.64 -15.03
CA ASP A 14 -7.76 2.43 -16.07
C ASP A 14 -7.00 2.37 -17.41
N PHE A 15 -6.02 1.46 -17.50
CA PHE A 15 -5.11 1.27 -18.62
C PHE A 15 -4.14 2.43 -18.88
N SER A 16 -3.98 3.35 -17.96
CA SER A 16 -2.94 4.39 -18.02
C SER A 16 -1.54 3.81 -17.80
N GLU A 17 -0.52 4.56 -18.19
CA GLU A 17 0.89 4.18 -17.97
C GLU A 17 1.21 3.87 -16.50
N VAL A 18 0.63 4.63 -15.58
CA VAL A 18 0.83 4.43 -14.14
C VAL A 18 0.16 3.17 -13.63
N CYS A 19 -1.02 2.85 -14.17
CA CYS A 19 -1.66 1.58 -13.86
C CYS A 19 -0.89 0.40 -14.46
N GLN A 20 -0.20 0.58 -15.60
CA GLN A 20 0.70 -0.44 -16.11
C GLN A 20 1.86 -0.69 -15.15
N ASN A 21 2.48 0.37 -14.62
CA ASN A 21 3.53 0.22 -13.60
C ASN A 21 3.01 -0.46 -12.32
N ALA A 22 1.76 -0.18 -11.91
CA ALA A 22 1.14 -0.88 -10.79
C ALA A 22 0.90 -2.37 -11.10
N ILE A 23 0.55 -2.70 -12.34
CA ILE A 23 0.41 -4.10 -12.78
C ILE A 23 1.76 -4.81 -12.71
N ASP A 24 2.81 -4.22 -13.28
CA ASP A 24 4.16 -4.80 -13.27
C ASP A 24 4.65 -5.02 -11.84
N HIS A 25 4.48 -4.02 -10.98
CA HIS A 25 4.82 -4.09 -9.55
C HIS A 25 4.02 -5.17 -8.81
N GLY A 26 2.71 -5.24 -9.08
CA GLY A 26 1.83 -6.23 -8.45
C GLY A 26 2.13 -7.67 -8.89
N ILE A 27 2.55 -7.88 -10.13
CA ILE A 27 3.00 -9.19 -10.62
C ILE A 27 4.23 -9.65 -9.85
N GLU A 28 5.26 -8.80 -9.74
CA GLU A 28 6.48 -9.13 -9.03
C GLU A 28 6.23 -9.41 -7.54
N ILE A 29 5.38 -8.60 -6.89
CA ILE A 29 4.93 -8.88 -5.51
C ILE A 29 4.23 -10.25 -5.44
N ALA A 30 3.32 -10.54 -6.36
CA ALA A 30 2.58 -11.78 -6.39
C ALA A 30 3.50 -13.01 -6.57
N GLU A 31 4.54 -12.90 -7.39
CA GLU A 31 5.56 -13.94 -7.53
C GLU A 31 6.29 -14.21 -6.21
N PHE A 32 6.77 -13.17 -5.53
CA PHE A 32 7.46 -13.30 -4.23
C PHE A 32 6.57 -13.88 -3.14
N LEU A 33 5.29 -13.48 -3.11
CA LEU A 33 4.35 -13.92 -2.09
C LEU A 33 3.69 -15.26 -2.43
N ASN A 34 3.81 -15.74 -3.66
CA ASN A 34 3.06 -16.86 -4.22
C ASN A 34 1.54 -16.61 -4.20
N TYR A 35 1.15 -15.43 -4.68
CA TYR A 35 -0.23 -14.96 -4.76
C TYR A 35 -0.69 -14.92 -6.22
N LYS A 36 -2.02 -14.80 -6.40
CA LYS A 36 -2.67 -14.53 -7.69
C LYS A 36 -2.84 -13.03 -7.89
N VAL A 37 -2.94 -12.60 -9.14
CA VAL A 37 -3.30 -11.22 -9.51
C VAL A 37 -4.76 -11.16 -9.93
N CYS A 38 -5.50 -10.19 -9.44
CA CYS A 38 -6.83 -9.84 -9.92
C CYS A 38 -6.82 -8.39 -10.40
N LEU A 39 -7.01 -8.18 -11.71
CA LEU A 39 -7.17 -6.84 -12.27
C LEU A 39 -8.61 -6.36 -12.07
N LEU A 40 -8.80 -5.13 -11.65
CA LEU A 40 -10.12 -4.51 -11.52
C LEU A 40 -10.27 -3.31 -12.44
N HIS A 41 -11.20 -3.36 -13.38
CA HIS A 41 -11.58 -2.16 -14.14
C HIS A 41 -12.97 -1.69 -13.74
N VAL A 42 -13.10 -0.39 -13.41
CA VAL A 42 -14.37 0.21 -13.02
C VAL A 42 -14.88 1.11 -14.13
N ILE A 43 -16.01 0.71 -14.73
CA ILE A 43 -16.72 1.51 -15.75
C ILE A 43 -17.44 2.66 -15.05
N ASN A 44 -16.85 3.83 -15.08
CA ASN A 44 -17.40 5.07 -14.56
C ASN A 44 -17.87 6.01 -15.71
N LYS A 45 -18.11 7.29 -15.41
CA LYS A 45 -18.53 8.27 -16.43
C LYS A 45 -17.42 8.55 -17.45
N GLU A 46 -16.19 8.64 -17.00
CA GLU A 46 -15.00 8.89 -17.80
C GLU A 46 -14.76 7.74 -18.79
N THR A 47 -14.79 6.49 -18.30
CA THR A 47 -14.69 5.30 -19.14
C THR A 47 -15.75 5.29 -20.26
N LYS A 48 -17.00 5.59 -19.89
CA LYS A 48 -18.09 5.64 -20.89
C LYS A 48 -17.87 6.74 -21.94
N HIS A 49 -17.39 7.89 -21.50
CA HIS A 49 -17.07 9.00 -22.41
C HIS A 49 -15.92 8.64 -23.36
N GLN A 50 -14.87 8.00 -22.86
CA GLN A 50 -13.75 7.54 -23.67
C GLN A 50 -14.18 6.48 -24.71
N LEU A 51 -14.92 5.46 -24.29
CA LEU A 51 -15.45 4.44 -25.19
C LEU A 51 -16.29 5.06 -26.32
N LYS A 52 -17.15 6.03 -25.99
CA LYS A 52 -17.94 6.74 -26.99
C LYS A 52 -17.08 7.54 -27.97
N LYS A 53 -16.04 8.21 -27.46
CA LYS A 53 -15.08 8.96 -28.28
C LYS A 53 -14.31 8.06 -29.25
N GLU A 54 -13.96 6.85 -28.79
CA GLU A 54 -13.22 5.86 -29.58
C GLU A 54 -14.13 4.98 -30.45
N ASN A 55 -15.44 5.19 -30.40
CA ASN A 55 -16.45 4.36 -31.05
C ASN A 55 -16.32 2.85 -30.72
N LYS A 56 -16.03 2.54 -29.44
CA LYS A 56 -15.84 1.19 -28.91
C LYS A 56 -16.94 0.79 -27.93
N GLY A 57 -17.23 -0.49 -27.85
CA GLY A 57 -18.14 -1.08 -26.85
C GLY A 57 -17.41 -1.49 -25.56
N ILE A 58 -18.18 -1.93 -24.58
CA ILE A 58 -17.65 -2.46 -23.30
C ILE A 58 -16.80 -3.72 -23.55
N ASP A 59 -17.13 -4.51 -24.56
CA ASP A 59 -16.40 -5.72 -24.93
C ASP A 59 -14.90 -5.45 -25.18
N SER A 60 -14.57 -4.26 -25.70
CA SER A 60 -13.17 -3.86 -25.92
C SER A 60 -12.35 -3.74 -24.61
N ILE A 61 -13.01 -3.46 -23.47
CA ILE A 61 -12.38 -3.46 -22.14
C ILE A 61 -12.08 -4.89 -21.70
N GLU A 62 -13.06 -5.78 -21.90
CA GLU A 62 -12.92 -7.19 -21.56
C GLU A 62 -11.80 -7.85 -22.36
N ASP A 63 -11.76 -7.61 -23.67
CA ASP A 63 -10.71 -8.13 -24.56
C ASP A 63 -9.32 -7.65 -24.13
N LYS A 64 -9.19 -6.37 -23.79
CA LYS A 64 -7.94 -5.80 -23.31
C LYS A 64 -7.49 -6.42 -21.97
N LEU A 65 -8.41 -6.64 -21.03
CA LEU A 65 -8.11 -7.31 -19.77
C LEU A 65 -7.69 -8.77 -19.98
N LYS A 66 -8.39 -9.50 -20.87
CA LYS A 66 -8.01 -10.87 -21.26
C LYS A 66 -6.60 -10.93 -21.85
N GLU A 67 -6.27 -9.98 -22.72
CA GLU A 67 -4.93 -9.88 -23.30
C GLU A 67 -3.87 -9.66 -22.21
N ILE A 68 -4.10 -8.72 -21.28
CA ILE A 68 -3.19 -8.44 -20.18
C ILE A 68 -3.03 -9.68 -19.28
N CYS A 69 -4.11 -10.31 -18.84
CA CYS A 69 -4.05 -11.51 -18.01
C CYS A 69 -3.31 -12.66 -18.72
N SER A 70 -3.59 -12.87 -20.01
CA SER A 70 -2.88 -13.88 -20.80
C SER A 70 -1.38 -13.58 -20.91
N SER A 71 -1.01 -12.29 -21.04
CA SER A 71 0.39 -11.88 -21.08
C SER A 71 1.07 -12.13 -19.73
N ILE A 72 0.40 -11.82 -18.60
CA ILE A 72 0.91 -12.08 -17.26
C ILE A 72 1.20 -13.58 -17.10
N THR A 73 0.20 -14.42 -17.33
CA THR A 73 0.34 -15.88 -17.15
C THR A 73 1.40 -16.51 -18.06
N LYS A 74 1.64 -15.93 -19.25
CA LYS A 74 2.67 -16.42 -20.16
C LYS A 74 4.09 -16.00 -19.77
N LYS A 75 4.25 -14.80 -19.18
CA LYS A 75 5.57 -14.22 -18.88
C LYS A 75 6.02 -14.48 -17.45
N SER A 76 5.11 -14.76 -16.55
CA SER A 76 5.34 -15.00 -15.14
C SER A 76 4.69 -16.31 -14.70
N LYS A 77 4.98 -16.76 -13.46
CA LYS A 77 4.34 -17.94 -12.86
C LYS A 77 3.04 -17.57 -12.13
N VAL A 78 2.57 -16.34 -12.30
CA VAL A 78 1.43 -15.78 -11.56
C VAL A 78 0.13 -16.10 -12.31
N GLU A 79 -0.83 -16.69 -11.61
CA GLU A 79 -2.20 -16.77 -12.11
C GLU A 79 -2.81 -15.36 -12.12
N ALA A 80 -3.44 -14.99 -13.23
CA ALA A 80 -4.08 -13.68 -13.39
C ALA A 80 -5.53 -13.83 -13.85
N ASP A 81 -6.42 -13.09 -13.20
CA ASP A 81 -7.83 -12.98 -13.53
C ASP A 81 -8.25 -11.51 -13.48
N PHE A 82 -9.48 -11.20 -13.90
CA PHE A 82 -9.97 -9.83 -13.89
C PHE A 82 -11.44 -9.73 -13.51
N LEU A 83 -11.81 -8.55 -13.03
CA LEU A 83 -13.19 -8.17 -12.74
C LEU A 83 -13.52 -6.82 -13.40
N ILE A 84 -14.74 -6.72 -13.92
CA ILE A 84 -15.30 -5.47 -14.41
C ILE A 84 -16.49 -5.10 -13.54
N ARG A 85 -16.51 -3.87 -13.04
CA ARG A 85 -17.60 -3.32 -12.23
C ARG A 85 -18.07 -1.99 -12.80
N LYS A 86 -19.31 -1.61 -12.48
CA LYS A 86 -19.87 -0.31 -12.86
C LYS A 86 -20.13 0.48 -11.58
N GLY A 87 -19.60 1.69 -11.48
CA GLY A 87 -19.83 2.50 -10.29
C GLY A 87 -18.77 3.53 -10.01
N SER A 88 -18.61 3.86 -8.72
CA SER A 88 -17.53 4.69 -8.22
C SER A 88 -16.30 3.84 -8.00
N VAL A 89 -15.16 4.29 -8.54
CA VAL A 89 -13.87 3.57 -8.42
C VAL A 89 -13.57 3.23 -6.95
N PHE A 90 -13.83 4.17 -6.03
CA PHE A 90 -13.50 3.98 -4.60
C PHE A 90 -14.37 2.92 -3.93
N SER A 91 -15.68 3.01 -4.16
CA SER A 91 -16.63 2.05 -3.59
C SER A 91 -16.39 0.65 -4.14
N GLU A 92 -16.13 0.54 -5.45
CA GLU A 92 -15.91 -0.76 -6.08
C GLU A 92 -14.59 -1.39 -5.64
N ILE A 93 -13.51 -0.62 -5.48
CA ILE A 93 -12.24 -1.17 -4.94
C ILE A 93 -12.47 -1.72 -3.52
N HIS A 94 -13.14 -0.94 -2.64
CA HIS A 94 -13.45 -1.39 -1.28
C HIS A 94 -14.30 -2.67 -1.27
N ASN A 95 -15.42 -2.68 -2.01
CA ASN A 95 -16.34 -3.80 -2.08
C ASN A 95 -15.64 -5.07 -2.61
N ILE A 96 -14.96 -4.94 -3.74
CA ILE A 96 -14.27 -6.07 -4.37
C ILE A 96 -13.15 -6.61 -3.48
N THR A 97 -12.37 -5.74 -2.83
CA THR A 97 -11.34 -6.16 -1.89
C THR A 97 -11.92 -7.09 -0.81
N SER A 98 -13.10 -6.75 -0.29
CA SER A 98 -13.81 -7.56 0.71
C SER A 98 -14.43 -8.83 0.10
N ASP A 99 -15.11 -8.70 -1.06
CA ASP A 99 -15.84 -9.80 -1.70
C ASP A 99 -14.91 -10.97 -2.10
N ILE A 100 -13.76 -10.63 -2.70
CA ILE A 100 -12.78 -11.65 -3.12
C ILE A 100 -11.78 -12.01 -2.02
N LYS A 101 -11.90 -11.40 -0.82
CA LYS A 101 -10.96 -11.56 0.29
C LYS A 101 -9.51 -11.34 -0.16
N ALA A 102 -9.27 -10.22 -0.84
CA ALA A 102 -7.92 -9.88 -1.27
C ALA A 102 -6.99 -9.64 -0.06
N ASN A 103 -5.71 -9.93 -0.22
CA ASN A 103 -4.72 -9.74 0.84
C ASN A 103 -4.03 -8.37 0.74
N LEU A 104 -3.98 -7.82 -0.46
CA LEU A 104 -3.21 -6.63 -0.78
C LEU A 104 -3.85 -5.91 -1.97
N VAL A 105 -3.80 -4.58 -1.95
CA VAL A 105 -4.12 -3.74 -3.12
C VAL A 105 -2.84 -3.06 -3.59
N VAL A 106 -2.55 -3.08 -4.89
CA VAL A 106 -1.49 -2.26 -5.49
C VAL A 106 -2.14 -1.17 -6.33
N LEU A 107 -1.90 0.08 -5.95
CA LEU A 107 -2.55 1.25 -6.51
C LEU A 107 -1.53 2.15 -7.22
N GLY A 108 -1.70 2.34 -8.52
CA GLY A 108 -0.91 3.29 -9.30
C GLY A 108 -1.39 4.74 -9.11
N THR A 109 -0.46 5.68 -8.94
CA THR A 109 -0.76 7.11 -8.84
C THR A 109 0.23 7.97 -9.64
N HIS A 110 -0.25 9.04 -10.26
CA HIS A 110 0.61 9.96 -11.05
C HIS A 110 1.38 10.99 -10.21
N GLY A 111 1.29 10.95 -8.88
CA GLY A 111 1.82 12.03 -8.05
C GLY A 111 1.02 13.33 -8.21
N LYS A 112 1.63 14.48 -7.83
CA LYS A 112 0.94 15.79 -7.83
C LYS A 112 0.78 16.43 -9.22
N THR A 113 1.42 15.90 -10.25
CA THR A 113 1.58 16.57 -11.55
C THR A 113 0.76 15.99 -12.70
N GLY A 114 -0.04 14.96 -12.48
CA GLY A 114 -0.83 14.31 -13.52
C GLY A 114 -2.21 14.92 -13.71
N LEU A 115 -2.67 15.04 -14.96
CA LEU A 115 -3.96 15.64 -15.36
C LEU A 115 -5.14 14.66 -15.42
N GLN A 116 -4.99 13.39 -15.01
CA GLN A 116 -6.02 12.37 -15.17
C GLN A 116 -6.44 11.73 -13.84
N TYR A 117 -7.60 11.73 -13.61
CA TYR A 117 -8.74 11.44 -12.74
C TYR A 117 -8.68 10.37 -11.60
N LEU A 118 -7.57 9.74 -11.26
CA LEU A 118 -7.41 8.97 -10.02
C LEU A 118 -6.45 9.69 -9.04
N PHE A 119 -6.82 10.90 -8.57
CA PHE A 119 -5.86 11.86 -8.04
C PHE A 119 -6.09 12.27 -6.60
N GLY A 120 -4.98 12.46 -5.91
CA GLY A 120 -4.90 13.14 -4.63
C GLY A 120 -5.95 12.65 -3.63
N SER A 121 -7.04 13.35 -3.55
CA SER A 121 -8.16 13.02 -2.65
C SER A 121 -8.80 11.66 -2.92
N SER A 122 -8.65 11.13 -4.10
CA SER A 122 -9.27 9.87 -4.53
C SER A 122 -8.44 8.66 -4.15
N ALA A 123 -7.14 8.67 -4.41
CA ALA A 123 -6.22 7.62 -3.95
C ALA A 123 -6.22 7.55 -2.42
N LEU A 124 -6.24 8.71 -1.76
CA LEU A 124 -6.39 8.82 -0.31
C LEU A 124 -7.65 8.12 0.20
N LYS A 125 -8.79 8.30 -0.48
CA LYS A 125 -10.05 7.63 -0.11
C LYS A 125 -9.99 6.11 -0.27
N VAL A 126 -9.29 5.60 -1.29
CA VAL A 126 -9.05 4.16 -1.45
C VAL A 126 -8.19 3.66 -0.29
N VAL A 127 -7.07 4.33 -0.04
CA VAL A 127 -6.12 3.92 1.00
C VAL A 127 -6.79 3.88 2.37
N THR A 128 -7.45 4.98 2.79
CA THR A 128 -8.03 5.07 4.14
C THR A 128 -9.24 4.19 4.40
N LYS A 129 -9.90 3.72 3.35
CA LYS A 129 -11.07 2.83 3.48
C LYS A 129 -10.75 1.38 3.14
N SER A 130 -9.53 1.08 2.74
CA SER A 130 -9.15 -0.30 2.41
C SER A 130 -9.17 -1.18 3.66
N PRO A 131 -9.81 -2.36 3.60
CA PRO A 131 -9.77 -3.33 4.69
C PRO A 131 -8.43 -4.10 4.75
N VAL A 132 -7.57 -3.94 3.75
CA VAL A 132 -6.26 -4.60 3.64
C VAL A 132 -5.18 -3.58 3.32
N PRO A 133 -3.90 -3.91 3.52
CA PRO A 133 -2.80 -3.02 3.13
C PRO A 133 -2.88 -2.57 1.67
N VAL A 134 -2.50 -1.32 1.41
CA VAL A 134 -2.43 -0.75 0.07
C VAL A 134 -1.01 -0.32 -0.21
N ILE A 135 -0.40 -0.83 -1.28
CA ILE A 135 0.87 -0.31 -1.77
C ILE A 135 0.58 0.73 -2.85
N VAL A 136 0.97 1.95 -2.58
CA VAL A 136 0.88 3.06 -3.53
C VAL A 136 2.18 3.14 -4.31
N VAL A 137 2.09 3.03 -5.63
CA VAL A 137 3.24 3.08 -6.54
C VAL A 137 3.09 4.21 -7.54
N GLN A 138 4.22 4.76 -7.95
CA GLN A 138 4.30 5.78 -9.00
C GLN A 138 5.03 5.19 -10.23
N LYS A 139 6.10 5.80 -10.70
CA LYS A 139 6.86 5.35 -11.89
C LYS A 139 8.10 4.52 -11.56
N ARG A 140 8.49 4.43 -10.29
CA ARG A 140 9.68 3.66 -9.89
C ARG A 140 9.41 2.16 -10.09
N SER A 141 10.32 1.47 -10.76
CA SER A 141 10.27 0.02 -10.96
C SER A 141 10.51 -0.73 -9.64
N PHE A 142 10.02 -1.97 -9.57
CA PHE A 142 10.15 -2.83 -8.38
C PHE A 142 11.60 -3.34 -8.17
N ASN A 143 12.34 -3.56 -9.22
CA ASN A 143 13.71 -4.11 -9.24
C ASN A 143 13.82 -5.51 -8.58
N GLU A 144 14.60 -5.60 -7.45
CA GLU A 144 14.90 -6.87 -6.78
C GLU A 144 14.03 -7.13 -5.53
N GLY A 145 12.91 -6.43 -5.40
CA GLY A 145 12.02 -6.53 -4.25
C GLY A 145 12.32 -5.53 -3.16
N TYR A 146 11.67 -5.70 -2.02
CA TYR A 146 11.78 -4.77 -0.87
C TYR A 146 12.90 -5.17 0.07
N LYS A 147 14.17 -4.95 -0.30
CA LYS A 147 15.33 -5.30 0.54
C LYS A 147 15.51 -4.38 1.72
N LYS A 148 15.16 -3.11 1.57
CA LYS A 148 15.27 -2.09 2.64
C LYS A 148 13.93 -1.40 2.84
N ILE A 149 13.36 -1.57 4.03
CA ILE A 149 12.05 -1.04 4.39
C ILE A 149 12.22 0.02 5.47
N VAL A 150 11.89 1.27 5.19
CA VAL A 150 11.83 2.32 6.20
C VAL A 150 10.51 2.21 6.97
N PHE A 151 10.64 2.20 8.30
CA PHE A 151 9.55 1.97 9.24
C PHE A 151 9.46 3.16 10.21
N PRO A 152 8.71 4.22 9.87
CA PRO A 152 8.55 5.38 10.74
C PRO A 152 7.81 5.03 12.02
N ILE A 153 8.25 5.58 13.16
CA ILE A 153 7.57 5.49 14.47
C ILE A 153 7.32 6.90 14.99
N THR A 154 6.08 7.12 15.42
CA THR A 154 5.60 8.37 16.01
C THR A 154 5.08 8.14 17.44
N ASP A 155 4.37 9.11 17.99
CA ASP A 155 3.62 8.95 19.23
C ASP A 155 2.26 8.26 19.04
N PHE A 156 1.96 7.83 17.80
CA PHE A 156 0.74 7.11 17.46
C PHE A 156 0.84 5.65 17.95
N THR A 157 -0.06 5.27 18.85
CA THR A 157 -0.01 3.96 19.53
C THR A 157 -0.24 2.79 18.56
N GLU A 158 -0.98 3.02 17.50
CA GLU A 158 -1.33 2.06 16.45
C GLU A 158 -0.14 1.74 15.54
N ASP A 159 0.95 2.49 15.58
CA ASP A 159 2.20 2.18 14.84
C ASP A 159 2.67 0.74 15.07
N ARG A 160 2.34 0.14 16.22
CA ARG A 160 2.64 -1.26 16.53
C ARG A 160 1.85 -2.27 15.71
N GLN A 161 0.68 -1.88 15.18
CA GLN A 161 -0.17 -2.80 14.39
C GLN A 161 0.46 -3.20 13.05
N LYS A 162 1.36 -2.36 12.49
CA LYS A 162 2.07 -2.68 11.24
C LYS A 162 3.24 -3.68 11.42
N VAL A 163 3.63 -4.00 12.65
CA VAL A 163 4.82 -4.84 12.96
C VAL A 163 4.71 -6.22 12.33
N MET A 164 3.56 -6.88 12.45
CA MET A 164 3.38 -8.23 11.90
C MET A 164 3.45 -8.23 10.38
N MET A 165 2.88 -7.21 9.72
CA MET A 165 3.03 -7.04 8.28
C MET A 165 4.50 -6.80 7.89
N ALA A 166 5.23 -5.98 8.65
CA ALA A 166 6.66 -5.75 8.42
C ALA A 166 7.46 -7.06 8.53
N ILE A 167 7.19 -7.89 9.56
CA ILE A 167 7.82 -9.19 9.74
C ILE A 167 7.48 -10.12 8.55
N TYR A 168 6.20 -10.18 8.14
CA TYR A 168 5.78 -10.99 7.02
C TYR A 168 6.50 -10.61 5.72
N ILE A 169 6.49 -9.33 5.38
CA ILE A 169 7.16 -8.81 4.18
C ILE A 169 8.68 -9.03 4.28
N ALA A 170 9.28 -8.72 5.43
CA ALA A 170 10.73 -8.88 5.61
C ALA A 170 11.19 -10.34 5.44
N LYS A 171 10.43 -11.31 5.92
CA LYS A 171 10.73 -12.73 5.70
C LYS A 171 10.61 -13.15 4.23
N LYS A 172 9.62 -12.62 3.52
CA LYS A 172 9.38 -12.97 2.11
C LYS A 172 10.45 -12.38 1.17
N PHE A 173 10.88 -11.15 1.46
CA PHE A 173 11.84 -10.43 0.63
C PHE A 173 13.28 -10.45 1.16
N ASP A 174 13.52 -11.10 2.31
CA ASP A 174 14.81 -11.05 3.01
C ASP A 174 15.25 -9.60 3.24
N SER A 175 14.39 -8.83 3.91
CA SER A 175 14.54 -7.40 4.07
C SER A 175 15.21 -7.04 5.38
N THR A 176 15.88 -5.88 5.39
CA THR A 176 16.28 -5.17 6.61
C THR A 176 15.26 -4.06 6.90
N ILE A 177 14.75 -4.02 8.14
CA ILE A 177 13.85 -2.96 8.59
C ILE A 177 14.67 -1.80 9.16
N GLN A 178 14.41 -0.59 8.67
CA GLN A 178 15.05 0.64 9.12
C GLN A 178 14.04 1.46 9.94
N ILE A 179 14.04 1.27 11.23
CA ILE A 179 13.20 2.03 12.16
C ILE A 179 13.70 3.47 12.17
N PHE A 180 12.82 4.42 11.86
CA PHE A 180 13.10 5.84 11.92
C PHE A 180 12.10 6.52 12.85
N LYS A 181 12.50 6.76 14.12
CA LYS A 181 11.61 7.31 15.14
C LYS A 181 11.62 8.83 15.17
N ILE A 182 10.48 9.42 15.48
CA ILE A 182 10.35 10.87 15.60
C ILE A 182 11.11 11.34 16.86
N HIS A 183 11.89 12.42 16.74
CA HIS A 183 12.45 13.13 17.89
C HIS A 183 11.34 13.89 18.63
N GLN A 184 11.31 13.77 19.95
CA GLN A 184 10.34 14.45 20.80
C GLN A 184 11.02 15.02 22.04
N THR A 185 10.69 16.28 22.37
CA THR A 185 11.25 16.99 23.51
C THR A 185 10.41 16.85 24.79
N ASP A 186 9.12 16.55 24.64
CA ASP A 186 8.26 16.25 25.80
C ASP A 186 8.65 14.90 26.40
N PRO A 187 9.01 14.84 27.70
CA PRO A 187 9.49 13.60 28.33
C PRO A 187 8.44 12.48 28.34
N GLY A 188 7.15 12.81 28.50
CA GLY A 188 6.07 11.85 28.53
C GLY A 188 5.84 11.21 27.15
N ILE A 189 5.85 12.02 26.10
CA ILE A 189 5.70 11.54 24.73
C ILE A 189 6.95 10.78 24.30
N SER A 190 8.14 11.29 24.63
CA SER A 190 9.41 10.59 24.35
C SER A 190 9.45 9.20 24.98
N THR A 191 9.01 9.08 26.25
CA THR A 191 8.91 7.78 26.92
C THR A 191 7.96 6.83 26.23
N LYS A 192 6.81 7.29 25.73
CA LYS A 192 5.86 6.45 24.96
C LYS A 192 6.50 5.92 23.67
N ILE A 193 7.22 6.78 22.95
CA ILE A 193 7.92 6.40 21.72
C ILE A 193 8.99 5.35 22.02
N GLU A 194 9.77 5.52 23.09
CA GLU A 194 10.79 4.53 23.49
C GLU A 194 10.16 3.18 23.86
N ILE A 195 9.07 3.18 24.64
CA ILE A 195 8.35 1.93 24.98
C ILE A 195 7.85 1.22 23.71
N SER A 196 7.21 1.97 22.80
CA SER A 196 6.75 1.41 21.52
C SER A 196 7.92 0.86 20.70
N THR A 197 9.02 1.60 20.62
CA THR A 197 10.21 1.18 19.87
C THR A 197 10.77 -0.11 20.44
N ASN A 198 10.96 -0.20 21.77
CA ASN A 198 11.47 -1.41 22.43
C ASN A 198 10.58 -2.64 22.16
N GLN A 199 9.25 -2.49 22.22
CA GLN A 199 8.32 -3.58 21.90
C GLN A 199 8.44 -4.05 20.45
N ILE A 200 8.63 -3.12 19.51
CA ILE A 200 8.83 -3.41 18.10
C ILE A 200 10.17 -4.14 17.88
N GLU A 201 11.25 -3.67 18.52
CA GLU A 201 12.56 -4.32 18.48
C GLU A 201 12.52 -5.75 19.03
N GLU A 202 11.83 -5.96 20.16
CA GLU A 202 11.62 -7.30 20.73
C GLU A 202 10.92 -8.23 19.75
N ALA A 203 9.90 -7.73 19.06
CA ALA A 203 9.22 -8.51 18.02
C ALA A 203 10.17 -8.85 16.88
N PHE A 204 10.95 -7.90 16.36
CA PHE A 204 11.89 -8.18 15.28
C PHE A 204 13.00 -9.15 15.71
N LYS A 205 13.53 -9.03 16.93
CA LYS A 205 14.47 -10.00 17.50
C LYS A 205 13.87 -11.40 17.59
N LYS A 206 12.64 -11.51 18.12
CA LYS A 206 11.93 -12.79 18.24
C LYS A 206 11.77 -13.51 16.91
N TYR A 207 11.53 -12.77 15.84
CA TYR A 207 11.33 -13.34 14.50
C TYR A 207 12.59 -13.35 13.62
N ASN A 208 13.76 -12.98 14.17
CA ASN A 208 15.07 -12.91 13.51
C ASN A 208 15.04 -11.97 12.28
N ILE A 209 14.36 -10.82 12.40
CA ILE A 209 14.35 -9.78 11.36
C ILE A 209 15.51 -8.82 11.61
N PRO A 210 16.42 -8.63 10.64
CA PRO A 210 17.46 -7.62 10.77
C PRO A 210 16.86 -6.22 10.75
N TYR A 211 17.31 -5.36 11.68
CA TYR A 211 16.83 -3.99 11.78
C TYR A 211 17.92 -3.02 12.25
N THR A 212 17.68 -1.75 11.99
CA THR A 212 18.44 -0.61 12.54
C THR A 212 17.47 0.39 13.15
N VAL A 213 17.95 1.22 14.08
CA VAL A 213 17.14 2.27 14.70
C VAL A 213 17.85 3.61 14.57
N GLU A 214 17.14 4.61 14.07
CA GLU A 214 17.62 5.98 13.99
C GLU A 214 16.52 6.95 14.43
N THR A 215 16.91 8.10 14.98
CA THR A 215 15.99 9.14 15.44
C THR A 215 16.10 10.36 14.54
N SER A 216 14.96 10.95 14.18
CA SER A 216 14.93 12.19 13.41
C SER A 216 15.66 13.33 14.13
N LYS A 217 16.23 14.28 13.40
CA LYS A 217 16.99 15.39 13.97
C LYS A 217 16.11 16.37 14.78
N LYS A 218 14.84 16.45 14.44
CA LYS A 218 13.85 17.34 15.07
C LYS A 218 12.43 16.81 14.85
N HIS A 219 11.50 17.29 15.67
CA HIS A 219 10.08 16.93 15.55
C HIS A 219 9.45 17.45 14.25
N GLN A 220 9.73 18.73 13.89
CA GLN A 220 9.11 19.38 12.75
C GLN A 220 9.50 18.72 11.42
N HIS A 221 8.56 18.73 10.47
CA HIS A 221 8.77 18.19 9.13
C HIS A 221 9.16 16.71 9.11
N PHE A 222 8.65 15.91 10.05
CA PHE A 222 9.01 14.50 10.17
C PHE A 222 8.84 13.72 8.87
N ALA A 223 7.71 13.88 8.14
CA ALA A 223 7.50 13.22 6.86
C ALA A 223 8.63 13.52 5.84
N LYS A 224 9.10 14.79 5.79
CA LYS A 224 10.24 15.13 4.93
C LYS A 224 11.51 14.42 5.38
N GLN A 225 11.78 14.38 6.69
CA GLN A 225 12.97 13.70 7.21
C GLN A 225 12.92 12.18 6.93
N VAL A 226 11.74 11.54 7.00
CA VAL A 226 11.58 10.13 6.62
C VAL A 226 11.89 9.94 5.13
N ILE A 227 11.39 10.80 4.25
CA ILE A 227 11.66 10.71 2.80
C ILE A 227 13.16 10.92 2.53
N ASP A 228 13.77 11.97 3.10
CA ASP A 228 15.19 12.26 2.94
C ASP A 228 16.06 11.08 3.46
N TYR A 229 15.69 10.50 4.59
CA TYR A 229 16.33 9.29 5.13
C TYR A 229 16.16 8.09 4.20
N SER A 230 14.94 7.87 3.69
CA SER A 230 14.66 6.76 2.77
C SER A 230 15.49 6.86 1.49
N ILE A 231 15.69 8.08 0.97
CA ILE A 231 16.57 8.33 -0.18
C ILE A 231 18.03 8.00 0.17
N ALA A 232 18.51 8.51 1.31
CA ALA A 232 19.89 8.32 1.74
C ALA A 232 20.24 6.85 2.01
N GLN A 233 19.27 6.06 2.45
CA GLN A 233 19.41 4.62 2.68
C GLN A 233 19.17 3.76 1.42
N ASN A 234 18.77 4.36 0.30
CA ASN A 234 18.28 3.64 -0.88
C ASN A 234 17.15 2.67 -0.53
N ALA A 235 16.15 3.15 0.19
CA ALA A 235 15.01 2.34 0.59
C ALA A 235 14.16 1.93 -0.62
N ASP A 236 13.58 0.72 -0.54
CA ASP A 236 12.71 0.16 -1.57
C ASP A 236 11.23 0.34 -1.22
N LEU A 237 10.92 0.50 0.06
CA LEU A 237 9.57 0.66 0.57
C LEU A 237 9.57 1.57 1.80
N ILE A 238 8.54 2.40 1.95
CA ILE A 238 8.20 3.06 3.21
C ILE A 238 6.91 2.41 3.73
N MET A 239 6.88 1.95 4.98
CA MET A 239 5.70 1.30 5.57
C MET A 239 5.11 2.17 6.66
N ILE A 240 3.91 2.69 6.45
CA ILE A 240 3.23 3.60 7.38
C ILE A 240 1.92 3.03 7.92
N MET A 241 1.54 3.43 9.14
CA MET A 241 0.15 3.40 9.57
C MET A 241 -0.53 4.67 9.08
N THR A 242 -1.72 4.56 8.51
CA THR A 242 -2.53 5.73 8.21
C THR A 242 -3.13 6.27 9.50
N GLU A 243 -3.19 7.59 9.62
CA GLU A 243 -3.86 8.25 10.73
C GLU A 243 -5.16 8.92 10.20
N PRO A 244 -6.29 8.18 10.14
CA PRO A 244 -7.55 8.80 9.75
C PRO A 244 -7.94 9.83 10.79
N ASP A 245 -8.26 11.05 10.36
CA ASP A 245 -8.83 12.06 11.22
C ASP A 245 -10.27 11.66 11.57
N MET A 246 -10.43 10.98 12.71
CA MET A 246 -11.72 10.47 13.20
C MET A 246 -12.72 11.58 13.56
N TYR A 247 -12.26 12.83 13.63
CA TYR A 247 -13.08 13.98 14.02
C TYR A 247 -13.53 14.86 12.83
N SER A 248 -13.04 14.57 11.63
CA SER A 248 -13.46 15.30 10.43
C SER A 248 -14.51 14.52 9.64
N PRO A 249 -15.69 15.10 9.36
CA PRO A 249 -16.73 14.47 8.54
C PRO A 249 -16.27 14.08 7.14
N ASP A 250 -15.22 14.72 6.63
CA ASP A 250 -14.68 14.56 5.28
C ASP A 250 -13.43 13.69 5.21
N PHE A 251 -13.09 12.92 6.27
CA PHE A 251 -11.89 12.08 6.30
C PHE A 251 -10.63 12.82 5.83
N ASN A 252 -10.31 13.93 6.49
CA ASN A 252 -9.03 14.59 6.25
C ASN A 252 -7.92 13.72 6.85
N ILE A 253 -7.16 13.09 5.97
CA ILE A 253 -5.92 12.43 6.33
C ILE A 253 -4.94 13.47 6.84
N LYS A 254 -4.19 13.15 7.89
CA LYS A 254 -3.11 14.03 8.31
C LYS A 254 -2.19 14.33 7.11
N HIS A 255 -1.84 15.57 6.95
CA HIS A 255 -1.11 16.12 5.78
C HIS A 255 0.22 15.41 5.43
N TRP A 256 0.71 14.53 6.27
CA TRP A 256 1.93 13.76 6.04
C TRP A 256 1.70 12.42 5.32
N ASP A 257 0.55 11.74 5.48
CA ASP A 257 0.24 10.53 4.70
C ASP A 257 0.20 10.84 3.21
N GLU A 258 -0.36 12.00 2.84
CA GLU A 258 -0.35 12.50 1.46
C GLU A 258 1.07 12.75 0.96
N LYS A 259 1.95 13.32 1.81
CA LYS A 259 3.35 13.56 1.45
C LYS A 259 4.12 12.27 1.19
N PHE A 260 3.85 11.22 1.95
CA PHE A 260 4.44 9.91 1.71
C PHE A 260 3.96 9.31 0.40
N MET A 261 2.66 9.23 0.19
CA MET A 261 2.08 8.59 -1.00
C MET A 261 2.49 9.25 -2.32
N PHE A 262 2.73 10.56 -2.29
CA PHE A 262 3.13 11.33 -3.47
C PHE A 262 4.56 11.89 -3.36
N ASN A 263 5.46 11.11 -2.77
CA ASN A 263 6.85 11.54 -2.60
C ASN A 263 7.56 11.69 -3.95
N GLU A 264 8.39 12.72 -4.06
CA GLU A 264 9.10 13.04 -5.30
C GLU A 264 10.11 11.96 -5.72
N SER A 265 10.61 11.19 -4.77
CA SER A 265 11.54 10.09 -5.01
C SER A 265 10.85 8.84 -5.53
N GLN A 266 9.52 8.85 -5.59
CA GLN A 266 8.68 7.77 -6.10
C GLN A 266 8.90 6.43 -5.39
N ILE A 267 9.41 6.45 -4.15
CA ILE A 267 9.56 5.26 -3.33
C ILE A 267 8.16 4.72 -3.05
N PRO A 268 7.88 3.45 -3.31
CA PRO A 268 6.61 2.82 -2.97
C PRO A 268 6.26 2.99 -1.50
N VAL A 269 4.97 3.15 -1.21
CA VAL A 269 4.49 3.33 0.17
C VAL A 269 3.44 2.30 0.49
N MET A 270 3.69 1.44 1.46
CA MET A 270 2.69 0.55 2.01
C MET A 270 1.94 1.26 3.13
N CYS A 271 0.66 1.44 2.91
CA CYS A 271 -0.28 2.08 3.84
C CYS A 271 -1.12 1.01 4.52
N ILE A 272 -1.14 1.01 5.86
CA ILE A 272 -1.90 0.07 6.67
C ILE A 272 -2.87 0.89 7.52
N ASN A 273 -4.16 0.54 7.48
CA ASN A 273 -5.16 1.19 8.30
C ASN A 273 -5.19 0.59 9.70
N PRO A 274 -5.35 1.40 10.76
CA PRO A 274 -5.50 0.88 12.10
C PRO A 274 -6.82 0.12 12.25
N VAL A 275 -6.77 -1.00 12.95
CA VAL A 275 -7.96 -1.78 13.31
C VAL A 275 -8.40 -1.35 14.71
N GLN A 276 -9.67 -1.01 14.89
CA GLN A 276 -10.20 -0.71 16.20
C GLN A 276 -10.20 -1.99 17.06
N LEU A 277 -9.60 -1.93 18.25
CA LEU A 277 -9.40 -3.05 19.18
C LEU A 277 -10.72 -3.67 19.75
N GLY A 278 -11.88 -3.27 19.26
CA GLY A 278 -13.18 -3.87 19.62
C GLY A 278 -13.72 -4.87 18.61
N ASN A 279 -13.18 -4.90 17.41
CA ASN A 279 -13.61 -5.80 16.35
C ASN A 279 -12.42 -6.64 15.89
N ILE A 280 -12.18 -7.73 16.65
CA ILE A 280 -11.47 -8.91 16.18
C ILE A 280 -9.97 -8.76 15.90
N TYR A 281 -9.19 -9.44 16.71
CA TYR A 281 -7.88 -9.98 16.36
C TYR A 281 -8.01 -10.89 15.12
N TYR A 282 -8.28 -10.32 13.95
CA TYR A 282 -8.16 -11.03 12.70
C TYR A 282 -6.72 -10.96 12.26
N ASP A 283 -6.08 -11.98 12.57
CA ASP A 283 -5.72 -13.13 11.72
C ASP A 283 -4.67 -12.84 10.67
N TYR A 284 -3.90 -11.71 10.84
CA TYR A 284 -2.55 -11.70 10.27
C TYR A 284 -1.67 -12.81 10.88
N PHE A 285 -2.09 -13.41 12.00
CA PHE A 285 -1.42 -14.56 12.60
C PHE A 285 -1.68 -15.88 11.87
N SER A 286 -2.69 -15.97 11.05
CA SER A 286 -2.96 -17.19 10.25
C SER A 286 -2.14 -17.25 8.96
N LEU A 287 -1.35 -16.23 8.65
CA LEU A 287 -0.45 -16.18 7.50
C LEU A 287 0.96 -16.75 7.78
N MET A 288 1.21 -17.26 9.01
CA MET A 288 2.49 -17.89 9.38
C MET A 288 2.40 -19.40 9.40
#